data_88e3ab02089217d42f3fb2eb4c99e959
#
_entry.id   88e3ab02089217d42f3fb2eb4c99e959
#
_cell.length_a   1.000
_cell.length_b   1.000
_cell.length_c   1.000
_cell.angle_alpha   90.00
_cell.angle_beta   90.00
_cell.angle_gamma   90.00
#
_symmetry.space_group_name_H-M   'P 1'
#
loop_
_entity.id
_entity.type
_entity.pdbx_description
1 polymer ?
#
loop_
_entity_poly.entity_id
_entity_poly.type
_entity_poly.pdbx_seq_one_letter_code
_entity_poly.pdbx_strand_id
1 'polypeptide(L)'
;TEYLMASACFPGFKARTIDEKKFIDGGVSNNMPINMLLEKGIDNIIAIDVKGVGFYRTFNLAGKNVINIKCSRPQTGTFDFDRDGIRKSIQDGYYDCMKAFGKFSGVLFSFKARDYAAARRLYSKELIEGIEIAANIFGVNPYKLYTIDELVGAVMNEYFEYVRQHNGEISGGVFEKIKNADERLFMTWIVDVLEKGKSDLVKNMTPHRLFYILNHKNDVCYCI
;
A
#
# COMPACT_ATOMS: atom_id res chain seq x y z
N THR A 1 19.28 -13.65 -24.21
CA THR A 1 18.22 -14.48 -23.59
C THR A 1 18.78 -15.34 -22.44
N GLU A 2 19.97 -15.97 -22.60
CA GLU A 2 20.52 -16.89 -21.59
C GLU A 2 20.83 -16.21 -20.25
N TYR A 3 21.42 -15.01 -20.26
CA TYR A 3 21.67 -14.25 -19.04
C TYR A 3 20.40 -13.81 -18.30
N LEU A 4 19.31 -13.51 -19.02
CA LEU A 4 17.99 -13.23 -18.39
C LEU A 4 17.44 -14.47 -17.69
N MET A 5 17.54 -15.64 -18.35
CA MET A 5 17.14 -16.91 -17.75
C MET A 5 18.03 -17.29 -16.57
N ALA A 6 19.32 -16.98 -16.64
CA ALA A 6 20.26 -17.21 -15.54
C ALA A 6 19.97 -16.29 -14.33
N SER A 7 19.61 -15.02 -14.59
CA SER A 7 19.22 -14.06 -13.55
C SER A 7 17.92 -14.43 -12.83
N ALA A 8 17.08 -15.28 -13.42
CA ALA A 8 15.83 -15.77 -12.83
C ALA A 8 15.96 -17.20 -12.25
N CYS A 9 17.18 -17.73 -12.08
CA CYS A 9 17.42 -19.04 -11.48
C CYS A 9 17.35 -18.95 -9.95
N PHE A 10 16.12 -18.92 -9.42
CA PHE A 10 15.84 -18.85 -7.97
C PHE A 10 16.51 -20.02 -7.22
N PRO A 11 16.99 -19.81 -5.97
CA PRO A 11 17.54 -20.89 -5.14
C PRO A 11 16.58 -22.08 -5.04
N GLY A 12 17.07 -23.27 -5.34
CA GLY A 12 16.27 -24.49 -5.44
C GLY A 12 16.01 -24.95 -6.88
N PHE A 13 16.15 -24.06 -7.87
CA PHE A 13 16.15 -24.46 -9.29
C PHE A 13 17.56 -24.76 -9.78
N LYS A 14 17.65 -25.50 -10.91
CA LYS A 14 18.93 -25.84 -11.53
C LYS A 14 19.64 -24.56 -12.00
N ALA A 15 20.82 -24.29 -11.44
CA ALA A 15 21.67 -23.18 -11.86
C ALA A 15 22.00 -23.26 -13.37
N ARG A 16 22.05 -22.11 -14.05
CA ARG A 16 22.45 -22.01 -15.45
C ARG A 16 23.97 -21.91 -15.55
N THR A 17 24.55 -22.61 -16.51
CA THR A 17 25.96 -22.50 -16.85
C THR A 17 26.09 -21.79 -18.20
N ILE A 18 26.84 -20.69 -18.23
CA ILE A 18 27.14 -19.89 -19.41
C ILE A 18 28.66 -19.68 -19.39
N ASP A 19 29.34 -20.01 -20.46
CA ASP A 19 30.81 -19.90 -20.58
C ASP A 19 31.53 -20.50 -19.35
N GLU A 20 31.18 -21.76 -19.00
CA GLU A 20 31.72 -22.52 -17.86
C GLU A 20 31.46 -21.93 -16.47
N LYS A 21 30.77 -20.77 -16.37
CA LYS A 21 30.41 -20.11 -15.11
C LYS A 21 28.96 -20.44 -14.73
N LYS A 22 28.78 -20.77 -13.45
CA LYS A 22 27.43 -20.99 -12.89
C LYS A 22 26.80 -19.67 -12.46
N PHE A 23 25.56 -19.46 -12.87
CA PHE A 23 24.76 -18.30 -12.52
C PHE A 23 23.55 -18.73 -11.69
N ILE A 24 23.16 -17.87 -10.77
CA ILE A 24 21.96 -17.99 -9.95
C ILE A 24 21.21 -16.66 -9.98
N ASP A 25 20.01 -16.61 -9.41
CA ASP A 25 19.18 -15.42 -9.33
C ASP A 25 19.94 -14.21 -8.78
N GLY A 26 19.80 -13.07 -9.46
CA GLY A 26 20.46 -11.82 -9.08
C GLY A 26 20.02 -11.29 -7.71
N GLY A 27 18.81 -11.59 -7.27
CA GLY A 27 18.28 -11.23 -5.95
C GLY A 27 19.08 -11.82 -4.78
N VAL A 28 19.81 -12.89 -5.00
CA VAL A 28 20.71 -13.49 -4.00
C VAL A 28 21.89 -12.56 -3.66
N SER A 29 22.31 -11.71 -4.59
CA SER A 29 23.47 -10.81 -4.39
C SER A 29 23.07 -9.33 -4.32
N ASN A 30 22.13 -8.90 -5.13
CA ASN A 30 21.65 -7.53 -5.20
C ASN A 30 20.34 -7.47 -5.97
N ASN A 31 19.25 -7.38 -5.25
CA ASN A 31 17.89 -7.41 -5.82
C ASN A 31 17.55 -6.12 -6.58
N MET A 32 18.24 -5.01 -6.28
CA MET A 32 18.10 -3.73 -6.99
C MET A 32 19.48 -3.15 -7.33
N PRO A 33 20.07 -3.50 -8.48
CA PRO A 33 21.48 -3.22 -8.79
C PRO A 33 21.73 -1.77 -9.28
N ILE A 34 21.16 -0.77 -8.62
CA ILE A 34 21.34 0.67 -8.94
C ILE A 34 22.83 1.05 -8.85
N ASN A 35 23.53 0.54 -7.84
CA ASN A 35 24.98 0.80 -7.66
C ASN A 35 25.79 0.42 -8.91
N MET A 36 25.45 -0.67 -9.59
CA MET A 36 26.17 -1.11 -10.79
C MET A 36 25.99 -0.13 -11.97
N LEU A 37 24.86 0.57 -12.04
CA LEU A 37 24.63 1.63 -13.03
C LEU A 37 25.39 2.91 -12.68
N LEU A 38 25.38 3.28 -11.39
CA LEU A 38 26.11 4.43 -10.88
C LEU A 38 27.63 4.28 -11.07
N GLU A 39 28.19 3.09 -10.84
CA GLU A 39 29.60 2.76 -11.08
C GLU A 39 29.99 2.89 -12.55
N LYS A 40 29.03 2.75 -13.47
CA LYS A 40 29.21 2.99 -14.92
C LYS A 40 28.99 4.45 -15.34
N GLY A 41 28.76 5.36 -14.38
CA GLY A 41 28.52 6.77 -14.66
C GLY A 41 27.11 7.09 -15.19
N ILE A 42 26.14 6.19 -14.99
CA ILE A 42 24.75 6.40 -15.39
C ILE A 42 24.04 7.09 -14.23
N ASP A 43 23.63 8.34 -14.43
CA ASP A 43 23.05 9.18 -13.38
C ASP A 43 21.53 9.36 -13.50
N ASN A 44 20.93 9.01 -14.64
CA ASN A 44 19.48 9.06 -14.87
C ASN A 44 18.94 7.63 -14.87
N ILE A 45 18.27 7.24 -13.81
CA ILE A 45 17.85 5.85 -13.55
C ILE A 45 16.37 5.82 -13.19
N ILE A 46 15.64 4.90 -13.79
CA ILE A 46 14.31 4.50 -13.34
C ILE A 46 14.46 3.14 -12.66
N ALA A 47 14.20 3.09 -11.37
CA ALA A 47 14.22 1.87 -10.58
C ALA A 47 12.80 1.40 -10.29
N ILE A 48 12.48 0.14 -10.56
CA ILE A 48 11.18 -0.47 -10.29
C ILE A 48 11.36 -1.50 -9.18
N ASP A 49 10.83 -1.18 -8.00
CA ASP A 49 10.91 -2.03 -6.82
C ASP A 49 9.60 -2.85 -6.68
N VAL A 50 9.65 -4.10 -7.10
CA VAL A 50 8.55 -5.05 -6.97
C VAL A 50 8.54 -5.76 -5.61
N LYS A 51 9.35 -5.31 -4.65
CA LYS A 51 9.51 -5.91 -3.31
C LYS A 51 9.81 -7.42 -3.35
N GLY A 52 10.55 -7.85 -4.35
CA GLY A 52 11.00 -9.23 -4.47
C GLY A 52 11.86 -9.66 -3.28
N VAL A 53 11.85 -10.95 -2.98
CA VAL A 53 12.70 -11.54 -1.95
C VAL A 53 14.16 -11.48 -2.40
N GLY A 54 15.05 -10.91 -1.57
CA GLY A 54 16.47 -10.83 -1.91
C GLY A 54 17.22 -9.79 -1.09
N PHE A 55 18.50 -9.65 -1.37
CA PHE A 55 19.38 -8.69 -0.71
C PHE A 55 19.36 -7.35 -1.44
N TYR A 56 19.27 -6.26 -0.67
CA TYR A 56 19.35 -4.89 -1.16
C TYR A 56 20.66 -4.26 -0.69
N ARG A 57 21.41 -3.67 -1.60
CA ARG A 57 22.62 -2.92 -1.27
C ARG A 57 22.30 -1.44 -1.09
N THR A 58 22.93 -0.80 -0.12
CA THR A 58 22.88 0.65 0.05
C THR A 58 23.73 1.34 -1.01
N PHE A 59 23.30 2.52 -1.44
CA PHE A 59 24.00 3.34 -2.41
C PHE A 59 23.75 4.83 -2.13
N ASN A 60 24.69 5.67 -2.56
CA ASN A 60 24.56 7.13 -2.44
C ASN A 60 23.91 7.70 -3.69
N LEU A 61 22.77 8.40 -3.52
CA LEU A 61 22.00 9.05 -4.58
C LEU A 61 22.27 10.57 -4.68
N ALA A 62 23.19 11.12 -3.90
CA ALA A 62 23.46 12.55 -3.94
C ALA A 62 23.88 12.98 -5.36
N GLY A 63 23.19 13.98 -5.91
CA GLY A 63 23.43 14.49 -7.25
C GLY A 63 22.98 13.57 -8.41
N LYS A 64 22.24 12.49 -8.12
CA LYS A 64 21.74 11.53 -9.11
C LYS A 64 20.23 11.71 -9.32
N ASN A 65 19.78 11.55 -10.55
CA ASN A 65 18.37 11.58 -10.92
C ASN A 65 17.81 10.15 -10.94
N VAL A 66 17.29 9.68 -9.80
CA VAL A 66 16.74 8.33 -9.68
C VAL A 66 15.25 8.42 -9.36
N ILE A 67 14.43 7.98 -10.31
CA ILE A 67 12.98 7.80 -10.09
C ILE A 67 12.76 6.38 -9.58
N ASN A 68 12.31 6.27 -8.33
CA ASN A 68 12.03 4.96 -7.73
C ASN A 68 10.52 4.71 -7.72
N ILE A 69 10.07 3.73 -8.49
CA ILE A 69 8.69 3.25 -8.55
C ILE A 69 8.56 2.09 -7.56
N LYS A 70 7.76 2.31 -6.50
CA LYS A 70 7.54 1.32 -5.43
C LYS A 70 6.10 0.86 -5.44
N CYS A 71 5.88 -0.43 -5.18
CA CYS A 71 4.54 -0.96 -5.00
C CYS A 71 3.86 -0.33 -3.78
N SER A 72 2.73 0.33 -3.98
CA SER A 72 1.90 0.93 -2.91
C SER A 72 1.07 -0.12 -2.17
N ARG A 73 0.78 -1.25 -2.82
CA ARG A 73 -0.07 -2.34 -2.30
C ARG A 73 0.70 -3.65 -2.19
N PRO A 74 0.26 -4.58 -1.32
CA PRO A 74 0.79 -5.94 -1.31
C PRO A 74 0.63 -6.59 -2.68
N GLN A 75 1.69 -7.21 -3.18
CA GLN A 75 1.68 -7.93 -4.45
C GLN A 75 1.34 -9.40 -4.21
N THR A 76 0.93 -10.11 -5.27
CA THR A 76 0.77 -11.56 -5.26
C THR A 76 2.08 -12.24 -4.86
N GLY A 77 2.01 -13.41 -4.23
CA GLY A 77 3.19 -14.18 -3.84
C GLY A 77 4.05 -14.56 -5.06
N THR A 78 5.34 -14.76 -4.84
CA THR A 78 6.33 -15.06 -5.90
C THR A 78 5.93 -16.27 -6.77
N PHE A 79 5.19 -17.21 -6.22
CA PHE A 79 4.71 -18.42 -6.91
C PHE A 79 3.18 -18.45 -7.05
N ASP A 80 2.52 -17.33 -6.82
CA ASP A 80 1.08 -17.20 -7.01
C ASP A 80 0.81 -16.70 -8.43
N PHE A 81 0.22 -17.57 -9.24
CA PHE A 81 -0.11 -17.30 -10.64
C PHE A 81 -1.60 -17.05 -10.84
N ASP A 82 -2.30 -16.58 -9.79
CA ASP A 82 -3.69 -16.18 -9.90
C ASP A 82 -3.88 -15.07 -10.93
N ARG A 83 -4.78 -15.32 -11.88
CA ARG A 83 -5.01 -14.42 -13.02
C ARG A 83 -5.52 -13.05 -12.59
N ASP A 84 -6.39 -13.01 -11.59
CA ASP A 84 -7.00 -11.75 -11.13
C ASP A 84 -6.03 -10.96 -10.26
N GLY A 85 -5.20 -11.64 -9.45
CA GLY A 85 -4.10 -11.03 -8.71
C GLY A 85 -3.06 -10.40 -9.65
N ILE A 86 -2.68 -11.11 -10.73
CA ILE A 86 -1.76 -10.58 -11.75
C ILE A 86 -2.35 -9.32 -12.43
N ARG A 87 -3.65 -9.32 -12.77
CA ARG A 87 -4.30 -8.14 -13.36
C ARG A 87 -4.29 -6.95 -12.40
N LYS A 88 -4.57 -7.18 -11.12
CA LYS A 88 -4.50 -6.15 -10.08
C LYS A 88 -3.08 -5.60 -9.95
N SER A 89 -2.06 -6.46 -9.91
CA SER A 89 -0.65 -6.04 -9.85
C SER A 89 -0.23 -5.18 -11.04
N ILE A 90 -0.73 -5.49 -12.25
CA ILE A 90 -0.49 -4.66 -13.44
C ILE A 90 -1.14 -3.27 -13.28
N GLN A 91 -2.37 -3.21 -12.76
CA GLN A 91 -3.05 -1.94 -12.50
C GLN A 91 -2.34 -1.14 -11.41
N ASP A 92 -1.96 -1.77 -10.29
CA ASP A 92 -1.17 -1.13 -9.23
C ASP A 92 0.11 -0.51 -9.80
N GLY A 93 0.87 -1.26 -10.61
CA GLY A 93 2.09 -0.78 -11.25
C GLY A 93 1.86 0.45 -12.14
N TYR A 94 0.74 0.50 -12.87
CA TYR A 94 0.37 1.68 -13.65
C TYR A 94 0.16 2.91 -12.76
N TYR A 95 -0.65 2.79 -11.71
CA TYR A 95 -0.94 3.91 -10.80
C TYR A 95 0.31 4.36 -10.03
N ASP A 96 1.14 3.41 -9.58
CA ASP A 96 2.38 3.71 -8.87
C ASP A 96 3.39 4.42 -9.78
N CYS A 97 3.51 3.99 -11.04
CA CYS A 97 4.33 4.66 -12.04
C CYS A 97 3.84 6.11 -12.26
N MET A 98 2.55 6.32 -12.46
CA MET A 98 1.99 7.65 -12.67
C MET A 98 2.20 8.58 -11.46
N LYS A 99 2.18 8.03 -10.23
CA LYS A 99 2.53 8.78 -9.02
C LYS A 99 4.02 9.12 -8.98
N ALA A 100 4.90 8.17 -9.28
CA ALA A 100 6.35 8.40 -9.29
C ALA A 100 6.77 9.48 -10.29
N PHE A 101 6.06 9.59 -11.43
CA PHE A 101 6.25 10.66 -12.42
C PHE A 101 5.47 11.95 -12.12
N GLY A 102 4.81 12.05 -10.96
CA GLY A 102 4.09 13.26 -10.53
C GLY A 102 2.83 13.57 -11.34
N LYS A 103 2.31 12.61 -12.12
CA LYS A 103 1.04 12.77 -12.85
C LYS A 103 -0.15 12.58 -11.94
N PHE A 104 -0.02 11.65 -10.97
CA PHE A 104 -0.99 11.39 -9.93
C PHE A 104 -0.39 11.68 -8.57
N SER A 105 -1.25 11.82 -7.56
CA SER A 105 -0.91 11.99 -6.15
C SER A 105 -1.76 11.03 -5.30
N GLY A 106 -1.48 10.96 -3.99
CA GLY A 106 -2.10 10.05 -3.05
C GLY A 106 -1.22 8.83 -2.75
N VAL A 107 -1.60 8.05 -1.76
CA VAL A 107 -0.86 6.86 -1.30
C VAL A 107 -1.55 5.59 -1.80
N LEU A 108 -2.71 5.25 -1.25
CA LEU A 108 -3.48 4.04 -1.59
C LEU A 108 -4.45 4.27 -2.76
N PHE A 109 -4.93 5.49 -2.92
CA PHE A 109 -5.80 5.92 -4.01
C PHE A 109 -5.08 6.91 -4.91
N SER A 110 -5.71 7.31 -6.01
CA SER A 110 -5.07 8.19 -6.98
C SER A 110 -5.94 9.38 -7.31
N PHE A 111 -5.32 10.53 -7.26
CA PHE A 111 -5.90 11.84 -7.55
C PHE A 111 -5.11 12.49 -8.68
N LYS A 112 -5.73 13.32 -9.50
CA LYS A 112 -4.96 14.20 -10.38
C LYS A 112 -4.09 15.12 -9.52
N ALA A 113 -2.83 15.32 -9.89
CA ALA A 113 -1.88 16.10 -9.10
C ALA A 113 -2.40 17.51 -8.76
N ARG A 114 -3.10 18.16 -9.72
CA ARG A 114 -3.73 19.47 -9.51
C ARG A 114 -4.82 19.45 -8.45
N ASP A 115 -5.70 18.44 -8.50
CA ASP A 115 -6.87 18.34 -7.60
C ASP A 115 -6.39 17.99 -6.18
N TYR A 116 -5.38 17.13 -6.07
CA TYR A 116 -4.72 16.83 -4.80
C TYR A 116 -4.05 18.06 -4.19
N ALA A 117 -3.33 18.86 -5.00
CA ALA A 117 -2.70 20.08 -4.53
C ALA A 117 -3.74 21.12 -4.05
N ALA A 118 -4.92 21.20 -4.68
CA ALA A 118 -6.03 22.03 -4.21
C ALA A 118 -6.59 21.50 -2.87
N ALA A 119 -6.81 20.20 -2.75
CA ALA A 119 -7.30 19.58 -1.51
C ALA A 119 -6.32 19.78 -0.34
N ARG A 120 -4.98 19.74 -0.59
CA ARG A 120 -3.94 19.97 0.42
C ARG A 120 -3.90 21.39 0.98
N ARG A 121 -4.59 22.34 0.36
CA ARG A 121 -4.79 23.69 0.92
C ARG A 121 -5.91 23.76 1.94
N LEU A 122 -6.88 22.84 1.86
CA LEU A 122 -8.07 22.77 2.71
C LEU A 122 -7.93 21.72 3.82
N TYR A 123 -7.25 20.63 3.54
CA TYR A 123 -7.15 19.46 4.41
C TYR A 123 -5.69 19.12 4.74
N SER A 124 -5.44 18.64 5.94
CA SER A 124 -4.13 18.13 6.33
C SER A 124 -3.78 16.85 5.54
N LYS A 125 -2.50 16.54 5.45
CA LYS A 125 -2.03 15.31 4.78
C LYS A 125 -2.60 14.07 5.47
N GLU A 126 -2.55 14.08 6.79
CA GLU A 126 -3.00 13.00 7.66
C GLU A 126 -4.50 12.72 7.49
N LEU A 127 -5.31 13.76 7.28
CA LEU A 127 -6.74 13.59 7.02
C LEU A 127 -6.99 12.91 5.67
N ILE A 128 -6.28 13.35 4.62
CA ILE A 128 -6.42 12.73 3.29
C ILE A 128 -5.97 11.27 3.34
N GLU A 129 -4.82 10.97 3.97
CA GLU A 129 -4.34 9.60 4.16
C GLU A 129 -5.33 8.76 4.97
N GLY A 130 -5.97 9.34 6.00
CA GLY A 130 -7.03 8.68 6.76
C GLY A 130 -8.24 8.33 5.92
N ILE A 131 -8.65 9.20 5.00
CA ILE A 131 -9.74 8.92 4.04
C ILE A 131 -9.34 7.79 3.08
N GLU A 132 -8.10 7.78 2.57
CA GLU A 132 -7.58 6.71 1.72
C GLU A 132 -7.57 5.36 2.44
N ILE A 133 -7.21 5.34 3.73
CA ILE A 133 -7.22 4.14 4.57
C ILE A 133 -8.65 3.64 4.77
N ALA A 134 -9.58 4.52 5.12
CA ALA A 134 -10.99 4.18 5.26
C ALA A 134 -11.56 3.60 3.96
N ALA A 135 -11.25 4.23 2.83
CA ALA A 135 -11.65 3.74 1.50
C ALA A 135 -11.11 2.35 1.20
N ASN A 136 -9.86 2.07 1.58
CA ASN A 136 -9.26 0.74 1.41
C ASN A 136 -9.93 -0.31 2.30
N ILE A 137 -10.22 0.02 3.57
CA ILE A 137 -10.90 -0.86 4.53
C ILE A 137 -12.30 -1.22 4.05
N PHE A 138 -13.07 -0.24 3.57
CA PHE A 138 -14.43 -0.48 3.06
C PHE A 138 -14.47 -1.04 1.64
N GLY A 139 -13.32 -1.30 1.01
CA GLY A 139 -13.23 -1.98 -0.28
C GLY A 139 -13.60 -1.12 -1.47
N VAL A 140 -13.47 0.21 -1.34
CA VAL A 140 -13.64 1.14 -2.46
C VAL A 140 -12.67 0.79 -3.59
N ASN A 141 -13.12 0.85 -4.83
CA ASN A 141 -12.29 0.53 -5.98
C ASN A 141 -11.11 1.51 -6.12
N PRO A 142 -9.83 1.05 -6.01
CA PRO A 142 -8.67 1.93 -6.10
C PRO A 142 -8.27 2.30 -7.54
N TYR A 143 -8.84 1.63 -8.54
CA TYR A 143 -8.40 1.70 -9.94
C TYR A 143 -9.16 2.75 -10.74
N LYS A 144 -9.34 3.93 -10.15
CA LYS A 144 -9.80 5.13 -10.84
C LYS A 144 -9.21 6.39 -10.19
N LEU A 145 -9.31 7.52 -10.87
CA LEU A 145 -8.98 8.82 -10.31
C LEU A 145 -10.17 9.36 -9.54
N TYR A 146 -9.89 9.88 -8.36
CA TYR A 146 -10.88 10.52 -7.49
C TYR A 146 -10.56 12.01 -7.29
N THR A 147 -11.57 12.79 -6.98
CA THR A 147 -11.48 13.96 -6.11
C THR A 147 -11.62 13.52 -4.67
N ILE A 148 -11.28 14.37 -3.69
CA ILE A 148 -11.48 14.02 -2.26
C ILE A 148 -12.96 13.79 -1.97
N ASP A 149 -13.84 14.64 -2.48
CA ASP A 149 -15.29 14.54 -2.25
C ASP A 149 -15.88 13.25 -2.85
N GLU A 150 -15.43 12.85 -4.04
CA GLU A 150 -15.83 11.58 -4.66
C GLU A 150 -15.34 10.37 -3.83
N LEU A 151 -14.14 10.43 -3.27
CA LEU A 151 -13.63 9.35 -2.43
C LEU A 151 -14.39 9.27 -1.12
N VAL A 152 -14.65 10.40 -0.47
CA VAL A 152 -15.48 10.47 0.75
C VAL A 152 -16.89 9.92 0.46
N GLY A 153 -17.51 10.34 -0.63
CA GLY A 153 -18.84 9.82 -1.03
C GLY A 153 -18.82 8.31 -1.25
N ALA A 154 -17.78 7.76 -1.87
CA ALA A 154 -17.63 6.33 -2.07
C ALA A 154 -17.45 5.58 -0.73
N VAL A 155 -16.64 6.11 0.19
CA VAL A 155 -16.49 5.54 1.54
C VAL A 155 -17.81 5.51 2.28
N MET A 156 -18.55 6.62 2.26
CA MET A 156 -19.86 6.71 2.95
C MET A 156 -20.87 5.71 2.39
N ASN A 157 -20.91 5.53 1.07
CA ASN A 157 -21.79 4.54 0.45
C ASN A 157 -21.47 3.12 0.92
N GLU A 158 -20.20 2.71 0.86
CA GLU A 158 -19.78 1.37 1.31
C GLU A 158 -19.99 1.18 2.82
N TYR A 159 -19.74 2.23 3.61
CA TYR A 159 -20.02 2.23 5.05
C TYR A 159 -21.50 1.99 5.36
N PHE A 160 -22.42 2.74 4.73
CA PHE A 160 -23.85 2.56 4.97
C PHE A 160 -24.36 1.20 4.50
N GLU A 161 -23.82 0.68 3.39
CA GLU A 161 -24.14 -0.69 2.94
C GLU A 161 -23.70 -1.71 3.98
N TYR A 162 -22.48 -1.56 4.51
CA TYR A 162 -21.95 -2.46 5.54
C TYR A 162 -22.79 -2.41 6.83
N VAL A 163 -23.13 -1.21 7.32
CA VAL A 163 -23.99 -1.03 8.51
C VAL A 163 -25.35 -1.68 8.29
N ARG A 164 -25.95 -1.50 7.11
CA ARG A 164 -27.25 -2.10 6.79
C ARG A 164 -27.22 -3.63 6.85
N GLN A 165 -26.14 -4.24 6.37
CA GLN A 165 -25.98 -5.70 6.36
C GLN A 165 -25.67 -6.28 7.75
N HIS A 166 -24.99 -5.52 8.63
CA HIS A 166 -24.48 -5.99 9.92
C HIS A 166 -25.13 -5.32 11.14
N ASN A 167 -26.32 -4.76 11.00
CA ASN A 167 -26.99 -3.95 12.04
C ASN A 167 -27.19 -4.70 13.38
N GLY A 168 -27.31 -6.02 13.36
CA GLY A 168 -27.41 -6.86 14.58
C GLY A 168 -26.09 -7.10 15.31
N GLU A 169 -24.96 -6.98 14.62
CA GLU A 169 -23.62 -7.25 15.17
C GLU A 169 -22.99 -6.01 15.82
N ILE A 170 -23.40 -4.81 15.38
CA ILE A 170 -22.86 -3.53 15.84
C ILE A 170 -23.34 -3.19 17.26
N SER A 171 -24.52 -3.70 17.67
CA SER A 171 -25.20 -3.32 18.93
C SER A 171 -24.85 -4.15 20.16
N GLY A 172 -23.91 -5.11 20.07
CA GLY A 172 -23.58 -6.02 21.18
C GLY A 172 -22.29 -5.67 21.93
N GLY A 173 -22.13 -6.18 23.17
CA GLY A 173 -21.05 -5.90 24.13
C GLY A 173 -19.64 -5.87 23.54
N VAL A 174 -18.93 -4.76 23.86
CA VAL A 174 -17.86 -4.17 23.07
C VAL A 174 -16.55 -4.97 23.05
N PHE A 175 -16.10 -5.53 24.16
CA PHE A 175 -14.72 -6.01 24.31
C PHE A 175 -14.38 -7.34 23.62
N GLU A 176 -15.23 -8.34 23.69
CA GLU A 176 -14.97 -9.64 23.05
C GLU A 176 -15.13 -9.57 21.51
N LYS A 177 -16.00 -8.66 21.05
CA LYS A 177 -16.25 -8.47 19.63
C LYS A 177 -15.11 -7.72 18.92
N ILE A 178 -14.42 -6.78 19.58
CA ILE A 178 -13.29 -6.03 18.99
C ILE A 178 -12.12 -6.93 18.67
N LYS A 179 -11.80 -7.89 19.53
CA LYS A 179 -10.64 -8.77 19.36
C LYS A 179 -10.76 -9.68 18.13
N ASN A 180 -11.98 -10.08 17.77
CA ASN A 180 -12.28 -10.96 16.65
C ASN A 180 -12.96 -10.25 15.46
N ALA A 181 -13.19 -8.94 15.56
CA ALA A 181 -13.83 -8.15 14.50
C ALA A 181 -12.89 -8.00 13.29
N ASP A 182 -13.48 -8.06 12.10
CA ASP A 182 -12.77 -7.57 10.93
C ASP A 182 -12.54 -6.05 11.00
N GLU A 183 -11.70 -5.52 10.15
CA GLU A 183 -11.34 -4.10 10.16
C GLU A 183 -12.54 -3.19 9.90
N ARG A 184 -13.53 -3.64 9.12
CA ARG A 184 -14.75 -2.87 8.80
C ARG A 184 -15.64 -2.74 10.02
N LEU A 185 -15.85 -3.83 10.75
CA LEU A 185 -16.65 -3.83 11.97
C LEU A 185 -16.04 -2.92 13.03
N PHE A 186 -14.71 -2.97 13.17
CA PHE A 186 -13.98 -2.11 14.09
C PHE A 186 -14.10 -0.62 13.72
N MET A 187 -13.93 -0.27 12.44
CA MET A 187 -14.10 1.12 11.96
C MET A 187 -15.55 1.59 12.15
N THR A 188 -16.53 0.74 11.87
CA THR A 188 -17.93 1.08 12.07
C THR A 188 -18.25 1.35 13.53
N TRP A 189 -17.69 0.53 14.44
CA TRP A 189 -17.83 0.77 15.87
C TRP A 189 -17.18 2.09 16.31
N ILE A 190 -16.00 2.44 15.81
CA ILE A 190 -15.35 3.74 16.10
C ILE A 190 -16.25 4.90 15.66
N VAL A 191 -16.83 4.84 14.46
CA VAL A 191 -17.75 5.87 13.96
C VAL A 191 -18.98 5.98 14.86
N ASP A 192 -19.59 4.85 15.25
CA ASP A 192 -20.76 4.84 16.15
C ASP A 192 -20.44 5.45 17.54
N VAL A 193 -19.26 5.16 18.08
CA VAL A 193 -18.80 5.75 19.36
C VAL A 193 -18.55 7.26 19.23
N LEU A 194 -17.99 7.71 18.11
CA LEU A 194 -17.77 9.13 17.81
C LEU A 194 -19.09 9.89 17.68
N GLU A 195 -20.05 9.35 16.93
CA GLU A 195 -21.37 9.97 16.73
C GLU A 195 -22.15 10.06 18.05
N LYS A 196 -22.09 9.03 18.89
CA LYS A 196 -22.77 8.99 20.18
C LYS A 196 -22.07 9.78 21.28
N GLY A 197 -20.90 10.33 21.01
CA GLY A 197 -20.14 11.19 21.95
C GLY A 197 -19.76 10.53 23.28
N LYS A 198 -19.72 9.19 23.33
CA LYS A 198 -19.61 8.41 24.56
C LYS A 198 -18.19 8.23 25.11
N SER A 199 -17.15 8.70 24.42
CA SER A 199 -15.76 8.53 24.90
C SER A 199 -14.87 9.71 24.54
N ASP A 200 -14.29 10.35 25.56
CA ASP A 200 -13.27 11.39 25.37
C ASP A 200 -11.98 10.87 24.74
N LEU A 201 -11.73 9.56 24.83
CA LEU A 201 -10.61 8.88 24.20
C LEU A 201 -10.67 8.98 22.66
N VAL A 202 -11.87 8.93 22.08
CA VAL A 202 -12.06 8.92 20.63
C VAL A 202 -12.15 10.34 20.07
N LYS A 203 -12.62 11.33 20.85
CA LYS A 203 -12.70 12.75 20.44
C LYS A 203 -11.33 13.36 20.10
N ASN A 204 -10.25 12.81 20.65
CA ASN A 204 -8.88 13.24 20.42
C ASN A 204 -8.08 12.33 19.48
N MET A 205 -8.72 11.35 18.83
CA MET A 205 -8.05 10.49 17.86
C MET A 205 -7.80 11.22 16.55
N THR A 206 -6.52 11.42 16.24
CA THR A 206 -6.10 11.81 14.91
C THR A 206 -6.21 10.62 13.96
N PRO A 207 -6.41 10.82 12.65
CA PRO A 207 -6.41 9.73 11.65
C PRO A 207 -5.18 8.81 11.75
N HIS A 208 -4.02 9.37 12.12
CA HIS A 208 -2.79 8.61 12.33
C HIS A 208 -2.86 7.66 13.55
N ARG A 209 -3.48 8.10 14.65
CA ARG A 209 -3.71 7.24 15.82
C ARG A 209 -4.72 6.13 15.51
N LEU A 210 -5.75 6.45 14.74
CA LEU A 210 -6.72 5.46 14.26
C LEU A 210 -6.03 4.38 13.41
N PHE A 211 -5.14 4.79 12.51
CA PHE A 211 -4.34 3.88 11.69
C PHE A 211 -3.40 3.01 12.53
N TYR A 212 -2.75 3.58 13.53
CA TYR A 212 -1.91 2.83 14.46
C TYR A 212 -2.72 1.76 15.21
N ILE A 213 -3.90 2.11 15.71
CA ILE A 213 -4.80 1.19 16.40
C ILE A 213 -5.26 0.08 15.46
N LEU A 214 -5.62 0.38 14.21
CA LEU A 214 -6.04 -0.60 13.22
C LEU A 214 -4.95 -1.63 12.91
N ASN A 215 -3.71 -1.18 12.76
CA ASN A 215 -2.58 -2.08 12.49
C ASN A 215 -2.10 -2.87 13.72
N HIS A 216 -2.41 -2.37 14.94
CA HIS A 216 -1.95 -2.94 16.22
C HIS A 216 -3.13 -3.26 17.15
N LYS A 217 -4.31 -3.56 16.58
CA LYS A 217 -5.54 -3.81 17.35
C LYS A 217 -5.37 -4.86 18.46
N ASN A 218 -4.53 -5.88 18.22
CA ASN A 218 -4.25 -6.92 19.22
C ASN A 218 -3.41 -6.38 20.39
N ASP A 219 -2.48 -5.45 20.15
CA ASP A 219 -1.61 -4.87 21.17
C ASP A 219 -2.36 -3.82 22.00
N VAL A 220 -3.27 -3.08 21.38
CA VAL A 220 -4.07 -2.02 22.02
C VAL A 220 -5.15 -2.60 22.92
N CYS A 221 -5.71 -3.78 22.60
CA CYS A 221 -6.71 -4.45 23.45
C CYS A 221 -6.17 -4.87 24.84
N TYR A 222 -4.86 -4.89 25.06
CA TYR A 222 -4.24 -5.17 26.36
C TYR A 222 -3.96 -3.91 27.19
N CYS A 223 -4.15 -2.71 26.63
CA CYS A 223 -3.80 -1.43 27.26
C CYS A 223 -5.02 -0.56 27.63
N ILE A 224 -6.25 -1.02 27.35
CA ILE A 224 -7.52 -0.39 27.70
C ILE A 224 -8.25 -1.25 28.72
#